data_fbf5e00de5c18b62cbcc72db55f1b8d5
#
_entry.id   fbf5e00de5c18b62cbcc72db55f1b8d5
#
_cell.length_a   1.000
_cell.length_b   1.000
_cell.length_c   1.000
_cell.angle_alpha   90.00
_cell.angle_beta   90.00
_cell.angle_gamma   90.00
#
_symmetry.space_group_name_H-M   'P 1'
#
loop_
_entity.id
_entity.type
_entity.pdbx_description
1 polymer ?
#
loop_
_entity_poly.entity_id
_entity_poly.type
_entity_poly.pdbx_seq_one_letter_code
_entity_poly.pdbx_strand_id
1 'polypeptide(L)'
;VSYFGCRINLEVYHALTDGTGAMNFLKTLTSEYLVNCHGLGASAVIDYDASEAQKRDDSFSKYHTKEKANKRKQKQKKGCAIKSPQYFEDRMRIVSGCMPVNQVLDAAPQNHAPVTAFLSACFMTAIAEELPMRAKRRPVSLAVPVNLRRFFPSVSARNFFNLVSVQYNFYKKNPGLEEVCRAVDADLKRQLTKENLLNQLNQFSRIEHNIFIKPIPLMIKDKGLKLAYRVSGKDTTATISNVGVVSMPDEIAPFIHQFDVYNSTDKIQACVCSFENRLTVGFASAFVSTDIERRFFRKLTSLGIDVTIVSNFEDD
;
A
#
# COMPACT_ATOMS: atom_id res chain seq x y z
N VAL A 1 17.72 9.53 6.19
CA VAL A 1 18.15 9.47 4.78
C VAL A 1 19.52 8.81 4.73
N SER A 2 19.69 7.86 3.86
CA SER A 2 20.97 7.19 3.59
C SER A 2 21.16 7.02 2.08
N TYR A 3 22.36 6.68 1.66
CA TYR A 3 22.64 6.37 0.27
C TYR A 3 23.54 5.13 0.14
N PHE A 4 23.44 4.47 -1.00
CA PHE A 4 24.30 3.35 -1.35
C PHE A 4 24.47 3.32 -2.87
N GLY A 5 25.70 3.47 -3.38
CA GLY A 5 25.95 3.61 -4.81
C GLY A 5 25.13 4.76 -5.41
N CYS A 6 24.28 4.45 -6.38
CA CYS A 6 23.37 5.40 -7.04
C CYS A 6 21.95 5.43 -6.42
N ARG A 7 21.78 4.90 -5.23
CA ARG A 7 20.48 4.84 -4.56
C ARG A 7 20.41 5.81 -3.39
N ILE A 8 19.35 6.61 -3.34
CA ILE A 8 18.96 7.42 -2.18
C ILE A 8 17.83 6.65 -1.45
N ASN A 9 18.02 6.40 -0.16
CA ASN A 9 17.02 5.72 0.69
C ASN A 9 16.45 6.73 1.69
N LEU A 10 15.13 6.79 1.76
CA LEU A 10 14.39 7.54 2.75
C LEU A 10 13.61 6.58 3.65
N GLU A 11 13.92 6.57 4.93
CA GLU A 11 13.15 5.87 5.95
C GLU A 11 12.36 6.88 6.76
N VAL A 12 11.06 6.65 6.89
CA VAL A 12 10.14 7.53 7.62
C VAL A 12 9.27 6.69 8.54
N TYR A 13 9.20 7.11 9.80
CA TYR A 13 8.27 6.51 10.73
C TYR A 13 6.83 6.86 10.33
N HIS A 14 6.01 5.85 10.07
CA HIS A 14 4.68 6.01 9.45
C HIS A 14 3.68 6.82 10.31
N ALA A 15 3.98 7.08 11.60
CA ALA A 15 3.18 7.99 12.40
C ALA A 15 3.35 9.46 11.99
N LEU A 16 4.45 9.82 11.31
CA LEU A 16 4.73 11.20 10.87
C LEU A 16 3.95 11.55 9.61
N THR A 17 3.92 10.63 8.63
CA THR A 17 3.33 10.88 7.31
C THR A 17 2.93 9.58 6.62
N ASP A 18 2.07 9.68 5.62
CA ASP A 18 1.74 8.56 4.74
C ASP A 18 2.67 8.48 3.52
N GLY A 19 2.45 7.46 2.66
CA GLY A 19 3.26 7.26 1.45
C GLY A 19 3.27 8.47 0.51
N THR A 20 2.21 9.26 0.46
CA THR A 20 2.16 10.48 -0.37
C THR A 20 3.06 11.56 0.19
N GLY A 21 3.01 11.82 1.49
CA GLY A 21 3.86 12.84 2.12
C GLY A 21 5.34 12.44 2.11
N ALA A 22 5.66 11.14 2.36
CA ALA A 22 7.02 10.62 2.27
C ALA A 22 7.56 10.72 0.83
N MET A 23 6.74 10.38 -0.17
CA MET A 23 7.13 10.49 -1.58
C MET A 23 7.36 11.94 -2.00
N ASN A 24 6.54 12.88 -1.56
CA ASN A 24 6.75 14.30 -1.83
C ASN A 24 8.08 14.79 -1.26
N PHE A 25 8.39 14.41 -0.02
CA PHE A 25 9.69 14.74 0.57
C PHE A 25 10.86 14.14 -0.22
N LEU A 26 10.77 12.85 -0.60
CA LEU A 26 11.81 12.18 -1.40
C LEU A 26 11.99 12.87 -2.75
N LYS A 27 10.90 13.26 -3.42
CA LYS A 27 10.93 13.98 -4.70
C LYS A 27 11.67 15.31 -4.57
N THR A 28 11.32 16.12 -3.58
CA THR A 28 12.00 17.41 -3.32
C THR A 28 13.48 17.19 -3.01
N LEU A 29 13.81 16.26 -2.12
CA LEU A 29 15.19 15.93 -1.79
C LEU A 29 15.99 15.51 -3.03
N THR A 30 15.42 14.63 -3.87
CA THR A 30 16.07 14.14 -5.07
C THR A 30 16.24 15.26 -6.11
N SER A 31 15.24 16.13 -6.27
CA SER A 31 15.33 17.26 -7.21
C SER A 31 16.41 18.25 -6.80
N GLU A 32 16.47 18.62 -5.51
CA GLU A 32 17.53 19.48 -4.97
C GLU A 32 18.93 18.87 -5.16
N TYR A 33 19.06 17.58 -4.85
CA TYR A 33 20.32 16.88 -5.04
C TYR A 33 20.79 16.90 -6.50
N LEU A 34 19.89 16.57 -7.45
CA LEU A 34 20.25 16.50 -8.87
C LEU A 34 20.51 17.87 -9.48
N VAL A 35 19.76 18.91 -9.08
CA VAL A 35 20.03 20.30 -9.49
C VAL A 35 21.42 20.73 -9.06
N ASN A 36 21.82 20.46 -7.83
CA ASN A 36 23.14 20.79 -7.33
C ASN A 36 24.26 19.98 -8.01
N CYS A 37 24.06 18.69 -8.27
CA CYS A 37 25.07 17.83 -8.88
C CYS A 37 25.29 18.11 -10.37
N HIS A 38 24.23 18.48 -11.10
CA HIS A 38 24.27 18.65 -12.55
C HIS A 38 24.20 20.12 -12.99
N GLY A 39 24.14 21.06 -12.05
CA GLY A 39 24.07 22.50 -12.37
C GLY A 39 22.79 22.89 -13.11
N LEU A 40 21.67 22.22 -12.83
CA LEU A 40 20.39 22.49 -13.47
C LEU A 40 19.77 23.79 -12.93
N GLY A 41 18.84 24.36 -13.67
CA GLY A 41 18.14 25.57 -13.24
C GLY A 41 17.30 25.33 -11.97
N ALA A 42 17.19 26.34 -11.11
CA ALA A 42 16.38 26.27 -9.87
C ALA A 42 14.89 25.95 -10.14
N SER A 43 14.40 26.19 -11.36
CA SER A 43 13.04 25.83 -11.81
C SER A 43 12.78 24.31 -11.82
N ALA A 44 13.83 23.50 -11.86
CA ALA A 44 13.73 22.06 -11.82
C ALA A 44 13.49 21.50 -10.40
N VAL A 45 13.63 22.32 -9.35
CA VAL A 45 13.30 21.92 -7.98
C VAL A 45 11.81 21.83 -7.80
N ILE A 46 11.35 20.70 -7.23
CA ILE A 46 9.93 20.55 -6.90
C ILE A 46 9.64 21.28 -5.60
N ASP A 47 8.90 22.36 -5.68
CA ASP A 47 8.31 22.99 -4.49
C ASP A 47 6.94 22.39 -4.18
N TYR A 48 6.72 22.11 -2.91
CA TYR A 48 5.42 21.68 -2.41
C TYR A 48 4.58 22.92 -2.12
N ASP A 49 3.78 23.34 -3.12
CA ASP A 49 2.95 24.54 -3.08
C ASP A 49 1.87 24.45 -1.99
N ALA A 50 2.28 24.66 -0.76
CA ALA A 50 1.41 24.75 0.41
C ALA A 50 2.12 25.50 1.55
N SER A 51 1.39 26.35 2.26
CA SER A 51 1.91 26.99 3.45
C SER A 51 2.21 25.97 4.56
N GLU A 52 3.10 26.33 5.51
CA GLU A 52 3.43 25.48 6.65
C GLU A 52 2.18 25.11 7.47
N ALA A 53 1.23 26.00 7.62
CA ALA A 53 -0.04 25.73 8.28
C ALA A 53 -0.86 24.67 7.53
N GLN A 54 -0.92 24.76 6.21
CA GLN A 54 -1.63 23.78 5.36
C GLN A 54 -0.95 22.41 5.38
N LYS A 55 0.39 22.35 5.39
CA LYS A 55 1.14 21.10 5.50
C LYS A 55 0.84 20.37 6.82
N ARG A 56 0.60 21.13 7.91
CA ARG A 56 0.30 20.61 9.26
C ARG A 56 -1.19 20.41 9.55
N ASP A 57 -2.07 20.76 8.61
CA ASP A 57 -3.52 20.68 8.80
C ASP A 57 -3.99 19.24 9.11
N ASP A 58 -4.94 19.13 10.04
CA ASP A 58 -5.60 17.87 10.35
C ASP A 58 -6.81 17.65 9.45
N SER A 59 -6.58 17.01 8.33
CA SER A 59 -7.62 16.74 7.34
C SER A 59 -8.72 15.79 7.84
N PHE A 60 -8.46 14.93 8.84
CA PHE A 60 -9.51 14.11 9.45
C PHE A 60 -10.52 14.98 10.20
N SER A 61 -10.05 15.91 11.02
CA SER A 61 -10.92 16.85 11.73
C SER A 61 -11.66 17.79 10.78
N LYS A 62 -11.02 18.23 9.69
CA LYS A 62 -11.61 19.12 8.67
C LYS A 62 -12.84 18.52 7.99
N TYR A 63 -12.79 17.22 7.67
CA TYR A 63 -13.86 16.53 6.94
C TYR A 63 -14.81 15.74 7.84
N HIS A 64 -14.59 15.78 9.16
CA HIS A 64 -15.49 15.15 10.11
C HIS A 64 -16.87 15.82 10.09
N THR A 65 -17.92 15.01 9.93
CA THR A 65 -19.31 15.47 10.05
C THR A 65 -19.98 14.81 11.26
N LYS A 66 -20.86 15.56 11.95
CA LYS A 66 -21.64 15.03 13.10
C LYS A 66 -22.75 14.08 12.69
N GLU A 67 -22.91 13.82 11.41
CA GLU A 67 -23.93 12.90 10.91
C GLU A 67 -23.76 11.50 11.47
N LYS A 68 -24.86 10.86 11.81
CA LYS A 68 -24.84 9.47 12.30
C LYS A 68 -24.34 8.57 11.16
N ALA A 69 -23.17 7.98 11.33
CA ALA A 69 -22.68 6.98 10.41
C ALA A 69 -23.75 5.91 10.17
N ASN A 70 -24.09 5.66 8.92
CA ASN A 70 -25.05 4.64 8.55
C ASN A 70 -24.53 3.28 9.06
N LYS A 71 -25.27 2.61 9.95
CA LYS A 71 -24.81 1.40 10.66
C LYS A 71 -24.68 0.14 9.79
N ARG A 72 -24.83 0.24 8.48
CA ARG A 72 -24.63 -0.88 7.56
C ARG A 72 -23.15 -1.22 7.39
N LYS A 73 -22.49 -1.63 8.48
CA LYS A 73 -21.24 -2.39 8.35
C LYS A 73 -21.57 -3.74 7.73
N GLN A 74 -21.19 -3.92 6.47
CA GLN A 74 -21.09 -5.28 5.96
C GLN A 74 -20.00 -5.99 6.77
N LYS A 75 -20.40 -6.99 7.56
CA LYS A 75 -19.51 -7.74 8.44
C LYS A 75 -18.55 -8.54 7.56
N GLN A 76 -17.36 -8.02 7.36
CA GLN A 76 -16.31 -8.73 6.62
C GLN A 76 -15.93 -10.00 7.38
N LYS A 77 -15.69 -11.08 6.65
CA LYS A 77 -15.19 -12.32 7.23
C LYS A 77 -13.72 -12.16 7.60
N LYS A 78 -13.30 -12.81 8.67
CA LYS A 78 -11.88 -12.86 9.03
C LYS A 78 -11.09 -13.53 7.90
N GLY A 79 -9.99 -12.90 7.49
CA GLY A 79 -9.08 -13.43 6.50
C GLY A 79 -8.39 -14.71 6.98
N CYS A 80 -7.86 -15.49 6.04
CA CYS A 80 -6.94 -16.57 6.36
C CYS A 80 -5.61 -16.01 6.86
N ALA A 81 -4.91 -16.75 7.70
CA ALA A 81 -3.56 -16.40 8.14
C ALA A 81 -2.53 -17.23 7.37
N ILE A 82 -1.49 -16.57 6.88
CA ILE A 82 -0.29 -17.23 6.38
C ILE A 82 0.49 -17.74 7.59
N LYS A 83 0.80 -19.01 7.61
CA LYS A 83 1.61 -19.67 8.65
C LYS A 83 2.91 -20.10 8.02
N SER A 84 3.94 -19.31 8.21
CA SER A 84 5.30 -19.60 7.76
C SER A 84 6.28 -19.14 8.84
N PRO A 85 7.46 -19.74 8.95
CA PRO A 85 8.53 -19.24 9.80
C PRO A 85 8.81 -17.77 9.48
N GLN A 86 9.08 -16.98 10.53
CA GLN A 86 9.41 -15.56 10.39
C GLN A 86 10.87 -15.35 10.79
N TYR A 87 11.48 -14.30 10.25
CA TYR A 87 12.79 -13.86 10.67
C TYR A 87 12.77 -13.38 12.12
N PHE A 88 13.89 -13.58 12.81
CA PHE A 88 14.13 -13.01 14.13
C PHE A 88 14.50 -11.52 14.01
N GLU A 89 14.34 -10.78 15.11
CA GLU A 89 14.81 -9.39 15.26
C GLU A 89 14.18 -8.39 14.28
N ASP A 90 12.91 -8.56 13.96
CA ASP A 90 12.17 -7.67 13.04
C ASP A 90 12.85 -7.47 11.66
N ARG A 91 13.70 -8.39 11.23
CA ARG A 91 14.29 -8.40 9.89
C ARG A 91 13.22 -8.66 8.85
N MET A 92 13.35 -8.00 7.72
CA MET A 92 12.46 -8.20 6.59
C MET A 92 13.22 -8.58 5.34
N ARG A 93 12.65 -9.54 4.61
CA ARG A 93 13.03 -9.82 3.25
C ARG A 93 12.37 -8.81 2.32
N ILE A 94 13.16 -8.25 1.45
CA ILE A 94 12.71 -7.37 0.38
C ILE A 94 12.92 -8.10 -0.94
N VAL A 95 11.86 -8.18 -1.74
CA VAL A 95 11.90 -8.67 -3.12
C VAL A 95 11.21 -7.66 -3.99
N SER A 96 11.90 -7.09 -4.94
CA SER A 96 11.36 -6.09 -5.88
C SER A 96 11.37 -6.63 -7.30
N GLY A 97 10.27 -6.45 -8.01
CA GLY A 97 10.16 -6.73 -9.44
C GLY A 97 9.89 -5.44 -10.20
N CYS A 98 10.75 -5.14 -11.19
CA CYS A 98 10.57 -4.04 -12.12
C CYS A 98 10.09 -4.58 -13.47
N MET A 99 9.09 -3.92 -14.05
CA MET A 99 8.44 -4.34 -15.29
C MET A 99 8.00 -3.14 -16.14
N PRO A 100 7.88 -3.28 -17.47
CA PRO A 100 7.33 -2.23 -18.32
C PRO A 100 5.87 -1.91 -17.97
N VAL A 101 5.56 -0.61 -17.76
CA VAL A 101 4.21 -0.15 -17.42
C VAL A 101 3.20 -0.52 -18.51
N ASN A 102 3.57 -0.36 -19.79
CA ASN A 102 2.70 -0.66 -20.92
C ASN A 102 2.22 -2.11 -20.91
N GLN A 103 3.10 -3.09 -20.63
CA GLN A 103 2.71 -4.50 -20.57
C GLN A 103 1.68 -4.76 -19.46
N VAL A 104 1.81 -4.09 -18.31
CA VAL A 104 0.82 -4.21 -17.22
C VAL A 104 -0.50 -3.54 -17.59
N LEU A 105 -0.44 -2.37 -18.27
CA LEU A 105 -1.62 -1.65 -18.75
C LEU A 105 -2.35 -2.40 -19.85
N ASP A 106 -1.67 -3.24 -20.62
CA ASP A 106 -2.28 -4.12 -21.62
C ASP A 106 -2.89 -5.38 -20.99
N ALA A 107 -2.19 -5.99 -20.02
CA ALA A 107 -2.64 -7.22 -19.39
C ALA A 107 -3.86 -7.02 -18.44
N ALA A 108 -3.93 -5.89 -17.74
CA ALA A 108 -4.99 -5.64 -16.77
C ALA A 108 -6.40 -5.56 -17.43
N PRO A 109 -6.64 -4.80 -18.50
CA PRO A 109 -7.93 -4.81 -19.22
C PRO A 109 -8.28 -6.17 -19.84
N GLN A 110 -7.30 -6.93 -20.34
CA GLN A 110 -7.51 -8.29 -20.84
C GLN A 110 -8.07 -9.23 -19.77
N ASN A 111 -7.77 -8.94 -18.48
CA ASN A 111 -8.35 -9.63 -17.34
C ASN A 111 -9.55 -8.88 -16.72
N HIS A 112 -10.16 -7.94 -17.46
CA HIS A 112 -11.34 -7.16 -17.08
C HIS A 112 -11.21 -6.39 -15.76
N ALA A 113 -10.02 -5.86 -15.46
CA ALA A 113 -9.76 -5.15 -14.21
C ALA A 113 -8.83 -3.94 -14.38
N PRO A 114 -8.99 -2.89 -13.56
CA PRO A 114 -7.97 -1.86 -13.40
C PRO A 114 -6.68 -2.45 -12.79
N VAL A 115 -5.54 -1.80 -12.99
CA VAL A 115 -4.21 -2.25 -12.54
C VAL A 115 -4.20 -2.67 -11.06
N THR A 116 -4.79 -1.87 -10.16
CA THR A 116 -4.83 -2.20 -8.73
C THR A 116 -5.61 -3.49 -8.45
N ALA A 117 -6.74 -3.69 -9.11
CA ALA A 117 -7.53 -4.91 -8.97
C ALA A 117 -6.83 -6.12 -9.58
N PHE A 118 -6.20 -5.95 -10.74
CA PHE A 118 -5.41 -6.98 -11.42
C PHE A 118 -4.23 -7.45 -10.56
N LEU A 119 -3.38 -6.55 -10.09
CA LEU A 119 -2.25 -6.89 -9.22
C LEU A 119 -2.71 -7.50 -7.88
N SER A 120 -3.81 -6.99 -7.32
CA SER A 120 -4.42 -7.58 -6.12
C SER A 120 -4.90 -9.01 -6.36
N ALA A 121 -5.53 -9.29 -7.51
CA ALA A 121 -5.98 -10.63 -7.87
C ALA A 121 -4.81 -11.59 -8.08
N CYS A 122 -3.73 -11.15 -8.75
CA CYS A 122 -2.49 -11.92 -8.89
C CYS A 122 -1.90 -12.25 -7.52
N PHE A 123 -1.86 -11.28 -6.60
CA PHE A 123 -1.34 -11.49 -5.25
C PHE A 123 -2.22 -12.43 -4.42
N MET A 124 -3.55 -12.28 -4.48
CA MET A 124 -4.48 -13.21 -3.82
C MET A 124 -4.33 -14.64 -4.34
N THR A 125 -4.17 -14.81 -5.64
CA THR A 125 -3.98 -16.12 -6.28
C THR A 125 -2.66 -16.75 -5.82
N ALA A 126 -1.57 -15.98 -5.82
CA ALA A 126 -0.26 -16.44 -5.34
C ALA A 126 -0.31 -16.88 -3.86
N ILE A 127 -0.98 -16.10 -3.00
CA ILE A 127 -1.21 -16.50 -1.60
C ILE A 127 -2.04 -17.78 -1.53
N ALA A 128 -3.12 -17.86 -2.29
CA ALA A 128 -4.02 -19.01 -2.26
C ALA A 128 -3.32 -20.31 -2.70
N GLU A 129 -2.40 -20.24 -3.65
CA GLU A 129 -1.62 -21.40 -4.10
C GLU A 129 -0.72 -21.97 -3.00
N GLU A 130 -0.20 -21.14 -2.10
CA GLU A 130 0.63 -21.55 -0.96
C GLU A 130 -0.18 -21.99 0.27
N LEU A 131 -1.46 -21.68 0.33
CA LEU A 131 -2.27 -21.98 1.50
C LEU A 131 -2.76 -23.44 1.48
N PRO A 132 -2.66 -24.18 2.62
CA PRO A 132 -3.28 -25.49 2.73
C PRO A 132 -4.82 -25.37 2.69
N MET A 133 -5.50 -26.42 2.21
CA MET A 133 -6.97 -26.46 2.05
C MET A 133 -7.73 -26.05 3.30
N ARG A 134 -7.21 -26.39 4.49
CA ARG A 134 -7.82 -26.01 5.77
C ARG A 134 -7.83 -24.49 5.96
N ALA A 135 -6.78 -23.78 5.57
CA ALA A 135 -6.70 -22.33 5.68
C ALA A 135 -7.63 -21.64 4.67
N LYS A 136 -7.81 -22.21 3.48
CA LYS A 136 -8.72 -21.69 2.43
C LYS A 136 -10.20 -21.66 2.82
N ARG A 137 -10.60 -22.30 3.95
CA ARG A 137 -11.96 -22.14 4.51
C ARG A 137 -12.28 -20.69 4.85
N ARG A 138 -11.28 -19.87 5.12
CA ARG A 138 -11.41 -18.43 5.26
C ARG A 138 -10.98 -17.75 3.96
N PRO A 139 -11.56 -16.59 3.61
CA PRO A 139 -11.12 -15.88 2.41
C PRO A 139 -9.69 -15.38 2.54
N VAL A 140 -8.99 -15.29 1.41
CA VAL A 140 -7.82 -14.41 1.31
C VAL A 140 -8.33 -12.98 1.37
N SER A 141 -7.77 -12.18 2.28
CA SER A 141 -8.19 -10.81 2.53
C SER A 141 -7.00 -9.88 2.38
N LEU A 142 -7.04 -8.96 1.43
CA LEU A 142 -6.05 -7.92 1.28
C LEU A 142 -6.57 -6.59 1.83
N ALA A 143 -5.75 -5.94 2.66
CA ALA A 143 -5.93 -4.54 2.98
C ALA A 143 -5.36 -3.69 1.84
N VAL A 144 -6.13 -2.72 1.38
CA VAL A 144 -5.72 -1.78 0.33
C VAL A 144 -5.80 -0.37 0.91
N PRO A 145 -4.67 0.28 1.19
CA PRO A 145 -4.64 1.68 1.57
C PRO A 145 -5.14 2.57 0.43
N VAL A 146 -5.98 3.53 0.77
CA VAL A 146 -6.61 4.47 -0.17
C VAL A 146 -6.26 5.88 0.23
N ASN A 147 -5.59 6.61 -0.65
CA ASN A 147 -5.31 8.03 -0.45
C ASN A 147 -6.62 8.84 -0.48
N LEU A 148 -7.01 9.36 0.68
CA LEU A 148 -8.25 10.15 0.82
C LEU A 148 -8.21 11.50 0.10
N ARG A 149 -7.02 12.02 -0.22
CA ARG A 149 -6.86 13.29 -0.95
C ARG A 149 -7.51 13.27 -2.32
N ARG A 150 -7.72 12.08 -2.91
CA ARG A 150 -8.45 11.89 -4.17
C ARG A 150 -9.96 12.14 -4.04
N PHE A 151 -10.51 12.03 -2.83
CA PHE A 151 -11.94 12.17 -2.54
C PHE A 151 -12.24 13.44 -1.74
N PHE A 152 -11.29 13.88 -0.93
CA PHE A 152 -11.37 14.99 -0.01
C PHE A 152 -10.10 15.83 -0.19
N PRO A 153 -10.14 16.94 -0.97
CA PRO A 153 -8.98 17.73 -1.29
C PRO A 153 -8.20 18.19 -0.05
N SER A 154 -6.92 17.85 0.00
CA SER A 154 -6.03 18.21 1.09
C SER A 154 -4.59 18.28 0.58
N VAL A 155 -3.86 19.28 1.06
CA VAL A 155 -2.41 19.46 0.86
C VAL A 155 -1.61 19.15 2.11
N SER A 156 -2.24 18.55 3.12
CA SER A 156 -1.56 18.14 4.35
C SER A 156 -0.49 17.08 4.08
N ALA A 157 0.68 17.24 4.70
CA ALA A 157 1.74 16.24 4.69
C ALA A 157 1.52 15.13 5.73
N ARG A 158 0.50 15.27 6.61
CA ARG A 158 0.15 14.27 7.61
C ARG A 158 -0.56 13.07 7.00
N ASN A 159 -0.69 12.00 7.78
CA ASN A 159 -1.48 10.81 7.39
C ASN A 159 -2.91 11.19 7.01
N PHE A 160 -3.30 10.92 5.77
CA PHE A 160 -4.67 11.09 5.30
C PHE A 160 -5.06 9.99 4.32
N PHE A 161 -5.17 8.78 4.85
CA PHE A 161 -5.55 7.59 4.10
C PHE A 161 -6.56 6.76 4.89
N ASN A 162 -7.20 5.82 4.21
CA ASN A 162 -8.08 4.83 4.79
C ASN A 162 -7.71 3.44 4.29
N LEU A 163 -8.14 2.40 5.00
CA LEU A 163 -7.95 1.02 4.61
C LEU A 163 -9.29 0.43 4.15
N VAL A 164 -9.35 -0.03 2.91
CA VAL A 164 -10.42 -0.88 2.43
C VAL A 164 -9.93 -2.32 2.38
N SER A 165 -10.83 -3.28 2.52
CA SER A 165 -10.47 -4.70 2.52
C SER A 165 -11.21 -5.42 1.41
N VAL A 166 -10.46 -6.04 0.50
CA VAL A 166 -11.00 -6.89 -0.56
C VAL A 166 -10.80 -8.36 -0.20
N GLN A 167 -11.78 -9.19 -0.53
CA GLN A 167 -11.78 -10.59 -0.10
C GLN A 167 -12.21 -11.53 -1.22
N TYR A 168 -11.50 -12.65 -1.34
CA TYR A 168 -11.91 -13.75 -2.23
C TYR A 168 -11.77 -15.11 -1.52
N ASN A 169 -12.77 -15.99 -1.69
CA ASN A 169 -12.77 -17.31 -1.05
C ASN A 169 -12.41 -18.41 -2.07
N PHE A 170 -11.23 -18.98 -1.89
CA PHE A 170 -10.68 -20.05 -2.73
C PHE A 170 -11.06 -21.47 -2.26
N TYR A 171 -11.88 -21.62 -1.22
CA TYR A 171 -12.20 -22.95 -0.68
C TYR A 171 -13.00 -23.78 -1.67
N LYS A 172 -12.47 -24.96 -2.03
CA LYS A 172 -13.06 -25.87 -3.01
C LYS A 172 -13.31 -25.24 -4.40
N LYS A 173 -12.56 -24.18 -4.74
CA LYS A 173 -12.63 -23.50 -6.03
C LYS A 173 -11.25 -23.46 -6.65
N ASN A 174 -11.23 -23.53 -7.96
CA ASN A 174 -10.04 -23.26 -8.79
C ASN A 174 -10.41 -22.17 -9.80
N PRO A 175 -10.58 -20.91 -9.34
CA PRO A 175 -11.03 -19.83 -10.21
C PRO A 175 -9.95 -19.46 -11.22
N GLY A 176 -10.37 -19.06 -12.42
CA GLY A 176 -9.50 -18.33 -13.32
C GLY A 176 -9.14 -16.95 -12.76
N LEU A 177 -8.00 -16.39 -13.21
CA LEU A 177 -7.55 -15.07 -12.75
C LEU A 177 -8.61 -13.99 -13.00
N GLU A 178 -9.28 -14.04 -14.15
CA GLU A 178 -10.34 -13.11 -14.54
C GLU A 178 -11.51 -13.08 -13.53
N GLU A 179 -11.93 -14.24 -13.01
CA GLU A 179 -12.99 -14.32 -11.99
C GLU A 179 -12.55 -13.59 -10.70
N VAL A 180 -11.29 -13.80 -10.27
CA VAL A 180 -10.74 -13.13 -9.09
C VAL A 180 -10.63 -11.63 -9.34
N CYS A 181 -10.17 -11.21 -10.51
CA CYS A 181 -10.08 -9.80 -10.92
C CYS A 181 -11.44 -9.09 -10.84
N ARG A 182 -12.48 -9.68 -11.43
CA ARG A 182 -13.84 -9.11 -11.39
C ARG A 182 -14.38 -9.00 -9.97
N ALA A 183 -14.13 -10.01 -9.13
CA ALA A 183 -14.57 -9.99 -7.74
C ALA A 183 -13.86 -8.89 -6.92
N VAL A 184 -12.56 -8.75 -7.10
CA VAL A 184 -11.76 -7.70 -6.43
C VAL A 184 -12.17 -6.31 -6.90
N ASP A 185 -12.36 -6.10 -8.20
CA ASP A 185 -12.80 -4.82 -8.76
C ASP A 185 -14.18 -4.42 -8.24
N ALA A 186 -15.13 -5.36 -8.20
CA ALA A 186 -16.46 -5.14 -7.65
C ALA A 186 -16.40 -4.75 -6.16
N ASP A 187 -15.55 -5.40 -5.37
CA ASP A 187 -15.34 -5.08 -3.96
C ASP A 187 -14.73 -3.68 -3.79
N LEU A 188 -13.72 -3.32 -4.59
CA LEU A 188 -13.10 -2.00 -4.59
C LEU A 188 -14.13 -0.92 -4.95
N LYS A 189 -14.84 -1.07 -6.06
CA LYS A 189 -15.86 -0.10 -6.51
C LYS A 189 -16.94 0.13 -5.45
N ARG A 190 -17.38 -0.94 -4.78
CA ARG A 190 -18.37 -0.83 -3.69
C ARG A 190 -17.87 -0.04 -2.50
N GLN A 191 -16.58 -0.17 -2.15
CA GLN A 191 -15.99 0.46 -0.96
C GLN A 191 -15.45 1.86 -1.24
N LEU A 192 -15.00 2.14 -2.46
CA LEU A 192 -14.38 3.41 -2.86
C LEU A 192 -15.41 4.49 -3.23
N THR A 193 -16.56 4.50 -2.61
CA THR A 193 -17.53 5.60 -2.72
C THR A 193 -17.24 6.68 -1.69
N LYS A 194 -17.43 7.95 -2.07
CA LYS A 194 -17.22 9.09 -1.16
C LYS A 194 -18.01 8.95 0.13
N GLU A 195 -19.24 8.43 0.04
CA GLU A 195 -20.11 8.19 1.19
C GLU A 195 -19.53 7.15 2.15
N ASN A 196 -19.07 5.99 1.64
CA ASN A 196 -18.47 4.94 2.46
C ASN A 196 -17.18 5.40 3.12
N LEU A 197 -16.33 6.14 2.39
CA LEU A 197 -15.09 6.68 2.91
C LEU A 197 -15.35 7.74 4.00
N LEU A 198 -16.34 8.62 3.80
CA LEU A 198 -16.76 9.59 4.80
C LEU A 198 -17.31 8.91 6.06
N ASN A 199 -18.13 7.87 5.89
CA ASN A 199 -18.64 7.08 7.01
C ASN A 199 -17.52 6.44 7.83
N GLN A 200 -16.49 5.92 7.18
CA GLN A 200 -15.32 5.35 7.86
C GLN A 200 -14.50 6.44 8.57
N LEU A 201 -14.24 7.57 7.91
CA LEU A 201 -13.58 8.74 8.49
C LEU A 201 -14.30 9.19 9.77
N ASN A 202 -15.62 9.34 9.71
CA ASN A 202 -16.44 9.71 10.88
C ASN A 202 -16.37 8.69 12.02
N GLN A 203 -16.21 7.40 11.72
CA GLN A 203 -16.04 6.37 12.76
C GLN A 203 -14.70 6.52 13.50
N PHE A 204 -13.60 6.80 12.80
CA PHE A 204 -12.29 7.04 13.44
C PHE A 204 -12.31 8.30 14.29
N SER A 205 -12.80 9.41 13.74
CA SER A 205 -12.89 10.69 14.47
C SER A 205 -13.77 10.60 15.73
N ARG A 206 -14.83 9.78 15.72
CA ARG A 206 -15.65 9.55 16.91
C ARG A 206 -14.90 8.86 18.05
N ILE A 207 -13.98 7.97 17.75
CA ILE A 207 -13.15 7.31 18.77
C ILE A 207 -12.22 8.35 19.40
N GLU A 208 -11.60 9.19 18.57
CA GLU A 208 -10.68 10.24 19.02
C GLU A 208 -11.39 11.31 19.85
N HIS A 209 -12.58 11.74 19.43
CA HIS A 209 -13.37 12.76 20.11
C HIS A 209 -14.24 12.22 21.24
N ASN A 210 -14.14 10.94 21.59
CA ASN A 210 -14.93 10.35 22.67
C ASN A 210 -14.47 10.90 24.02
N ILE A 211 -15.39 11.61 24.71
CA ILE A 211 -15.12 12.28 25.99
C ILE A 211 -14.68 11.30 27.08
N PHE A 212 -15.09 10.04 27.01
CA PHE A 212 -14.73 9.00 27.97
C PHE A 212 -13.32 8.42 27.70
N ILE A 213 -12.80 8.55 26.47
CA ILE A 213 -11.48 8.06 26.11
C ILE A 213 -10.41 9.15 26.35
N LYS A 214 -10.77 10.43 26.23
CA LYS A 214 -9.85 11.55 26.43
C LYS A 214 -9.09 11.52 27.77
N PRO A 215 -9.73 11.33 28.93
CA PRO A 215 -9.06 11.39 30.22
C PRO A 215 -8.24 10.14 30.60
N ILE A 216 -8.34 9.06 29.79
CA ILE A 216 -7.61 7.82 30.09
C ILE A 216 -6.09 8.06 29.93
N PRO A 217 -5.25 7.69 30.94
CA PRO A 217 -3.81 7.80 30.84
C PRO A 217 -3.22 7.06 29.63
N LEU A 218 -2.17 7.59 29.03
CA LEU A 218 -1.56 7.06 27.81
C LEU A 218 -1.14 5.59 27.94
N MET A 219 -0.59 5.20 29.09
CA MET A 219 -0.19 3.80 29.35
C MET A 219 -1.34 2.79 29.24
N ILE A 220 -2.57 3.18 29.63
CA ILE A 220 -3.76 2.33 29.50
C ILE A 220 -4.25 2.33 28.06
N LYS A 221 -4.23 3.50 27.39
CA LYS A 221 -4.55 3.62 25.96
C LYS A 221 -3.63 2.73 25.11
N ASP A 222 -2.33 2.72 25.37
CA ASP A 222 -1.36 1.90 24.65
C ASP A 222 -1.65 0.41 24.78
N LYS A 223 -1.98 -0.06 25.99
CA LYS A 223 -2.37 -1.46 26.19
C LYS A 223 -3.67 -1.80 25.44
N GLY A 224 -4.64 -0.90 25.48
CA GLY A 224 -5.90 -1.04 24.75
C GLY A 224 -5.70 -1.05 23.24
N LEU A 225 -4.87 -0.15 22.70
CA LEU A 225 -4.52 -0.11 21.27
C LEU A 225 -3.74 -1.34 20.84
N LYS A 226 -2.77 -1.82 21.64
CA LYS A 226 -2.04 -3.07 21.36
C LYS A 226 -2.99 -4.28 21.29
N LEU A 227 -3.97 -4.36 22.19
CA LEU A 227 -4.97 -5.42 22.17
C LEU A 227 -5.90 -5.29 20.95
N ALA A 228 -6.38 -4.07 20.66
CA ALA A 228 -7.19 -3.79 19.47
C ALA A 228 -6.43 -4.14 18.18
N TYR A 229 -5.15 -3.78 18.08
CA TYR A 229 -4.29 -4.14 16.95
C TYR A 229 -4.15 -5.67 16.78
N ARG A 230 -3.88 -6.40 17.88
CA ARG A 230 -3.80 -7.87 17.86
C ARG A 230 -5.10 -8.55 17.41
N VAL A 231 -6.24 -7.94 17.73
CA VAL A 231 -7.57 -8.47 17.34
C VAL A 231 -7.87 -8.13 15.88
N SER A 232 -7.71 -6.87 15.47
CA SER A 232 -8.00 -6.40 14.12
C SER A 232 -6.98 -6.89 13.09
N GLY A 233 -5.71 -7.02 13.46
CA GLY A 233 -4.67 -7.56 12.59
C GLY A 233 -4.91 -9.00 12.11
N LYS A 234 -5.80 -9.75 12.80
CA LYS A 234 -6.23 -11.10 12.38
C LYS A 234 -7.27 -11.09 11.25
N ASP A 235 -7.79 -9.93 10.87
CA ASP A 235 -8.84 -9.82 9.88
C ASP A 235 -8.30 -9.73 8.44
N THR A 236 -7.01 -9.42 8.26
CA THR A 236 -6.35 -9.33 6.95
C THR A 236 -5.27 -10.41 6.79
N THR A 237 -5.13 -10.94 5.57
CA THR A 237 -4.08 -11.89 5.20
C THR A 237 -2.77 -11.18 4.88
N ALA A 238 -2.85 -10.16 4.02
CA ALA A 238 -1.73 -9.37 3.53
C ALA A 238 -2.18 -7.95 3.17
N THR A 239 -1.27 -7.10 2.75
CA THR A 239 -1.56 -5.73 2.31
C THR A 239 -0.99 -5.49 0.91
N ILE A 240 -1.72 -4.75 0.08
CA ILE A 240 -1.21 -4.22 -1.18
C ILE A 240 -1.48 -2.72 -1.25
N SER A 241 -0.41 -1.93 -1.39
CA SER A 241 -0.48 -0.47 -1.48
C SER A 241 -0.09 -0.02 -2.89
N ASN A 242 -0.94 0.75 -3.55
CA ASN A 242 -0.60 1.37 -4.82
C ASN A 242 -0.42 2.88 -4.61
N VAL A 243 0.83 3.32 -4.61
CA VAL A 243 1.20 4.74 -4.49
C VAL A 243 0.82 5.51 -5.75
N GLY A 244 0.83 4.83 -6.91
CA GLY A 244 0.49 5.39 -8.21
C GLY A 244 1.71 5.85 -8.98
N VAL A 245 1.48 6.79 -9.90
CA VAL A 245 2.51 7.36 -10.77
C VAL A 245 3.32 8.38 -9.98
N VAL A 246 4.63 8.22 -9.99
CA VAL A 246 5.58 9.23 -9.52
C VAL A 246 5.98 10.06 -10.73
N SER A 247 5.81 11.37 -10.65
CA SER A 247 6.23 12.31 -11.70
C SER A 247 7.37 13.19 -11.20
N MET A 248 8.36 13.45 -12.05
CA MET A 248 9.46 14.38 -11.82
C MET A 248 9.51 15.39 -12.97
N PRO A 249 10.11 16.58 -12.79
CA PRO A 249 10.34 17.52 -13.88
C PRO A 249 11.16 16.88 -15.01
N ASP A 250 10.87 17.27 -16.25
CA ASP A 250 11.48 16.69 -17.45
C ASP A 250 13.01 16.85 -17.45
N GLU A 251 13.53 17.94 -16.85
CA GLU A 251 14.95 18.20 -16.72
C GLU A 251 15.67 17.22 -15.76
N ILE A 252 14.92 16.66 -14.81
CA ILE A 252 15.44 15.76 -13.76
C ILE A 252 15.16 14.28 -14.08
N ALA A 253 14.04 14.00 -14.72
CA ALA A 253 13.61 12.63 -15.01
C ALA A 253 14.69 11.75 -15.67
N PRO A 254 15.52 12.23 -16.62
CA PRO A 254 16.57 11.42 -17.24
C PRO A 254 17.65 10.89 -16.30
N PHE A 255 17.84 11.53 -15.13
CA PHE A 255 18.83 11.11 -14.13
C PHE A 255 18.28 10.08 -13.14
N ILE A 256 16.98 9.77 -13.21
CA ILE A 256 16.32 8.84 -12.29
C ILE A 256 15.97 7.56 -13.03
N HIS A 257 16.43 6.44 -12.48
CA HIS A 257 16.16 5.15 -13.08
C HIS A 257 14.79 4.58 -12.67
N GLN A 258 14.47 4.57 -11.38
CA GLN A 258 13.22 4.06 -10.84
C GLN A 258 12.95 4.58 -9.43
N PHE A 259 11.73 4.39 -8.97
CA PHE A 259 11.34 4.53 -7.58
C PHE A 259 10.89 3.18 -7.05
N ASP A 260 11.25 2.89 -5.79
CA ASP A 260 10.79 1.73 -5.05
C ASP A 260 10.13 2.18 -3.75
N VAL A 261 9.11 1.47 -3.32
CA VAL A 261 8.40 1.75 -2.06
C VAL A 261 8.24 0.45 -1.29
N TYR A 262 8.55 0.51 0.00
CA TYR A 262 8.38 -0.61 0.92
C TYR A 262 7.73 -0.11 2.21
N ASN A 263 7.13 -1.01 2.96
CA ASN A 263 6.60 -0.69 4.27
C ASN A 263 6.86 -1.84 5.23
N SER A 264 7.31 -1.52 6.44
CA SER A 264 7.53 -2.50 7.50
C SER A 264 6.21 -3.20 7.88
N THR A 265 6.27 -4.51 8.03
CA THR A 265 5.10 -5.33 8.32
C THR A 265 5.48 -6.57 9.13
N ASP A 266 4.55 -7.06 9.94
CA ASP A 266 4.62 -8.35 10.63
C ASP A 266 4.14 -9.53 9.76
N LYS A 267 3.81 -9.27 8.48
CA LYS A 267 3.28 -10.24 7.52
C LYS A 267 4.01 -10.14 6.19
N ILE A 268 3.27 -9.98 5.12
CA ILE A 268 3.75 -9.67 3.77
C ILE A 268 2.95 -8.51 3.21
N GLN A 269 3.63 -7.55 2.65
CA GLN A 269 3.05 -6.38 2.01
C GLN A 269 3.68 -6.14 0.65
N ALA A 270 2.85 -5.88 -0.34
CA ALA A 270 3.25 -5.41 -1.66
C ALA A 270 3.03 -3.89 -1.75
N CYS A 271 4.03 -3.16 -2.24
CA CYS A 271 3.90 -1.74 -2.58
C CYS A 271 4.17 -1.57 -4.07
N VAL A 272 3.29 -0.81 -4.74
CA VAL A 272 3.34 -0.59 -6.19
C VAL A 272 3.54 0.89 -6.44
N CYS A 273 4.48 1.25 -7.29
CA CYS A 273 4.61 2.59 -7.85
C CYS A 273 5.09 2.50 -9.30
N SER A 274 4.92 3.57 -10.05
CA SER A 274 5.46 3.66 -11.40
C SER A 274 6.13 5.00 -11.63
N PHE A 275 7.19 4.98 -12.44
CA PHE A 275 7.92 6.14 -12.89
C PHE A 275 8.32 5.91 -14.35
N GLU A 276 8.01 6.86 -15.21
CA GLU A 276 8.17 6.70 -16.65
C GLU A 276 7.54 5.36 -17.14
N ASN A 277 8.22 4.61 -17.96
CA ASN A 277 7.77 3.29 -18.42
C ASN A 277 8.16 2.14 -17.48
N ARG A 278 8.37 2.39 -16.19
CA ARG A 278 8.75 1.37 -15.21
C ARG A 278 7.71 1.29 -14.10
N LEU A 279 7.16 0.11 -13.90
CA LEU A 279 6.33 -0.22 -12.74
C LEU A 279 7.13 -1.12 -11.83
N THR A 280 7.21 -0.75 -10.56
CA THR A 280 7.86 -1.57 -9.53
C THR A 280 6.82 -2.12 -8.57
N VAL A 281 6.99 -3.40 -8.22
CA VAL A 281 6.26 -4.06 -7.14
C VAL A 281 7.27 -4.53 -6.12
N GLY A 282 7.35 -3.81 -5.01
CA GLY A 282 8.23 -4.13 -3.90
C GLY A 282 7.50 -4.90 -2.82
N PHE A 283 7.94 -6.11 -2.54
CA PHE A 283 7.47 -6.89 -1.39
C PHE A 283 8.36 -6.65 -0.19
N ALA A 284 7.74 -6.42 0.96
CA ALA A 284 8.36 -6.52 2.28
C ALA A 284 7.68 -7.66 3.02
N SER A 285 8.45 -8.61 3.51
CA SER A 285 7.94 -9.84 4.14
C SER A 285 8.70 -10.15 5.41
N ALA A 286 7.97 -10.43 6.49
CA ALA A 286 8.53 -10.97 7.72
C ALA A 286 8.80 -12.49 7.61
N PHE A 287 8.32 -13.16 6.56
CA PHE A 287 8.44 -14.59 6.37
C PHE A 287 9.78 -14.97 5.73
N VAL A 288 10.30 -16.13 6.12
CA VAL A 288 11.54 -16.72 5.55
C VAL A 288 11.30 -17.18 4.11
N SER A 289 10.15 -17.81 3.82
CA SER A 289 9.81 -18.28 2.46
C SER A 289 9.45 -17.11 1.56
N THR A 290 9.92 -17.18 0.30
CA THR A 290 9.59 -16.27 -0.81
C THR A 290 8.64 -16.89 -1.84
N ASP A 291 7.98 -17.99 -1.49
CA ASP A 291 7.15 -18.73 -2.45
C ASP A 291 5.97 -17.90 -2.98
N ILE A 292 5.39 -17.04 -2.14
CA ILE A 292 4.29 -16.17 -2.53
C ILE A 292 4.76 -15.14 -3.55
N GLU A 293 5.88 -14.47 -3.28
CA GLU A 293 6.50 -13.49 -4.18
C GLU A 293 6.89 -14.14 -5.51
N ARG A 294 7.51 -15.31 -5.45
CA ARG A 294 7.88 -16.09 -6.62
C ARG A 294 6.66 -16.45 -7.48
N ARG A 295 5.56 -16.92 -6.86
CA ARG A 295 4.32 -17.24 -7.58
C ARG A 295 3.67 -15.99 -8.17
N PHE A 296 3.70 -14.90 -7.44
CA PHE A 296 3.19 -13.62 -7.94
C PHE A 296 3.90 -13.19 -9.23
N PHE A 297 5.24 -13.15 -9.21
CA PHE A 297 6.00 -12.74 -10.40
C PHE A 297 5.90 -13.77 -11.53
N ARG A 298 5.89 -15.07 -11.23
CA ARG A 298 5.64 -16.11 -12.24
C ARG A 298 4.25 -15.98 -12.88
N LYS A 299 3.25 -15.57 -12.13
CA LYS A 299 1.93 -15.30 -12.70
C LYS A 299 2.00 -14.16 -13.71
N LEU A 300 2.70 -13.07 -13.38
CA LEU A 300 2.88 -11.95 -14.31
C LEU A 300 3.65 -12.36 -15.56
N THR A 301 4.76 -13.11 -15.42
CA THR A 301 5.54 -13.58 -16.58
C THR A 301 4.73 -14.55 -17.45
N SER A 302 3.86 -15.37 -16.86
CA SER A 302 2.97 -16.25 -17.63
C SER A 302 1.91 -15.51 -18.46
N LEU A 303 1.70 -14.22 -18.15
CA LEU A 303 0.83 -13.31 -18.90
C LEU A 303 1.59 -12.45 -19.93
N GLY A 304 2.86 -12.75 -20.17
CA GLY A 304 3.71 -12.04 -21.12
C GLY A 304 4.30 -10.74 -20.59
N ILE A 305 4.33 -10.54 -19.27
CA ILE A 305 4.96 -9.37 -18.64
C ILE A 305 6.42 -9.70 -18.30
N ASP A 306 7.35 -8.92 -18.84
CA ASP A 306 8.78 -9.05 -18.53
C ASP A 306 9.06 -8.51 -17.13
N VAL A 307 9.68 -9.32 -16.27
CA VAL A 307 9.98 -8.92 -14.88
C VAL A 307 11.44 -9.12 -14.57
N THR A 308 12.11 -8.05 -14.13
CA THR A 308 13.45 -8.11 -13.53
C THR A 308 13.32 -8.08 -12.02
N ILE A 309 13.91 -9.06 -11.33
CA ILE A 309 13.78 -9.21 -9.87
C ILE A 309 15.10 -8.88 -9.18
N VAL A 310 15.00 -8.17 -8.05
CA VAL A 310 16.10 -7.85 -7.14
C VAL A 310 15.69 -8.20 -5.72
N SER A 311 16.61 -8.73 -4.91
CA SER A 311 16.39 -9.05 -3.50
C SER A 311 17.49 -8.46 -2.62
N ASN A 312 17.19 -8.21 -1.34
CA ASN A 312 18.17 -7.78 -0.33
C ASN A 312 18.88 -8.95 0.36
N PHE A 313 18.53 -10.18 0.01
CA PHE A 313 19.22 -11.39 0.46
C PHE A 313 19.92 -12.01 -0.74
N GLU A 314 21.20 -12.32 -0.58
CA GLU A 314 21.88 -13.25 -1.46
C GLU A 314 21.42 -14.66 -1.07
N ASP A 315 21.08 -15.49 -2.05
CA ASP A 315 20.83 -16.91 -1.79
C ASP A 315 22.16 -17.55 -1.40
N ASP A 316 22.26 -18.07 -0.17
CA ASP A 316 23.36 -18.91 0.30
C ASP A 316 23.37 -20.26 -0.44
#